data_622e739d989d8ba5caa34cc13a75fc43
#
_entry.id   622e739d989d8ba5caa34cc13a75fc43
#
_cell.length_a   1.000
_cell.length_b   1.000
_cell.length_c   1.000
_cell.angle_alpha   90.00
_cell.angle_beta   90.00
_cell.angle_gamma   90.00
#
_symmetry.space_group_name_H-M   'P 1'
#
loop_
_entity.id
_entity.type
_entity.pdbx_description
1 polymer ?
#
loop_
_entity_poly.entity_id
_entity_poly.type
_entity_poly.pdbx_seq_one_letter_code
_entity_poly.pdbx_strand_id
1 'polypeptide(L)'
;MGVYNQMYLLIPNTFINICGSSIFSALRIYNIKIKDMLIFHDELDLSIGDVRFKNGIGHNGHNGLRNIIKNIGSGNIFKRIAIGIGRPLERSEIVEYVLSKFTYIEKNKIYESIKSIIYNLNQLKKNWNSFSINRNLN
;
A
#
# COMPACT_ATOMS: atom_id res chain seq x y z
N MET A 1 5.09 -3.45 -15.86
CA MET A 1 4.21 -2.28 -15.63
C MET A 1 3.04 -2.32 -16.61
N GLY A 2 1.82 -2.01 -16.15
CA GLY A 2 0.62 -1.96 -16.99
C GLY A 2 -0.09 -0.61 -16.87
N VAL A 3 -1.01 -0.34 -17.80
CA VAL A 3 -1.84 0.88 -17.79
C VAL A 3 -3.30 0.49 -17.73
N TYR A 4 -4.05 1.08 -16.80
CA TYR A 4 -5.48 0.88 -16.65
C TYR A 4 -6.17 2.22 -16.37
N ASN A 5 -7.14 2.62 -17.20
CA ASN A 5 -7.90 3.87 -17.04
C ASN A 5 -7.01 5.10 -16.78
N GLN A 6 -5.93 5.27 -17.53
CA GLN A 6 -4.91 6.33 -17.35
C GLN A 6 -4.15 6.24 -16.01
N MET A 7 -4.15 5.08 -15.36
CA MET A 7 -3.30 4.79 -14.20
C MET A 7 -2.17 3.86 -14.63
N TYR A 8 -0.99 4.14 -14.12
CA TYR A 8 0.15 3.23 -14.26
C TYR A 8 0.13 2.25 -13.09
N LEU A 9 0.13 0.95 -13.39
CA LEU A 9 0.20 -0.11 -12.39
C LEU A 9 1.62 -0.66 -12.34
N LEU A 10 2.28 -0.53 -11.20
CA LEU A 10 3.63 -1.01 -10.96
C LEU A 10 3.64 -2.08 -9.89
N ILE A 11 4.12 -3.25 -10.24
CA ILE A 11 4.52 -4.30 -9.29
C ILE A 11 6.04 -4.41 -9.39
N PRO A 12 6.80 -3.96 -8.36
CA PRO A 12 8.25 -4.08 -8.37
C PRO A 12 8.68 -5.54 -8.42
N ASN A 13 9.61 -5.87 -9.31
CA ASN A 13 10.23 -7.20 -9.36
C ASN A 13 11.53 -7.22 -8.52
N THR A 14 11.45 -6.70 -7.32
CA THR A 14 12.53 -6.64 -6.34
C THR A 14 12.02 -7.11 -4.99
N PHE A 15 12.91 -7.43 -4.07
CA PHE A 15 12.50 -7.64 -2.68
C PHE A 15 11.85 -6.38 -2.11
N ILE A 16 10.87 -6.57 -1.23
CA ILE A 16 10.06 -5.48 -0.65
C ILE A 16 10.93 -4.40 0.02
N ASN A 17 12.01 -4.79 0.67
CA ASN A 17 12.92 -3.89 1.37
C ASN A 17 13.82 -3.05 0.46
N ILE A 18 13.80 -3.27 -0.87
CA ILE A 18 14.57 -2.51 -1.87
C ILE A 18 13.70 -2.01 -3.04
N CYS A 19 12.38 -2.04 -2.88
CA CYS A 19 11.43 -1.65 -3.94
C CYS A 19 11.41 -0.14 -4.26
N GLY A 20 11.93 0.70 -3.36
CA GLY A 20 11.88 2.16 -3.51
C GLY A 20 12.64 2.68 -4.74
N SER A 21 13.73 2.06 -5.14
CA SER A 21 14.48 2.45 -6.36
C SER A 21 13.65 2.23 -7.62
N SER A 22 12.92 1.10 -7.70
CA SER A 22 12.02 0.80 -8.83
C SER A 22 10.88 1.81 -8.91
N ILE A 23 10.30 2.18 -7.78
CA ILE A 23 9.24 3.18 -7.69
C ILE A 23 9.77 4.55 -8.11
N PHE A 24 10.92 4.97 -7.56
CA PHE A 24 11.54 6.25 -7.89
C PHE A 24 11.87 6.36 -9.39
N SER A 25 12.42 5.31 -9.98
CA SER A 25 12.69 5.24 -11.41
C SER A 25 11.42 5.37 -12.26
N ALA A 26 10.33 4.67 -11.86
CA ALA A 26 9.06 4.77 -12.55
C ALA A 26 8.46 6.18 -12.48
N LEU A 27 8.49 6.83 -11.31
CA LEU A 27 8.03 8.22 -11.15
C LEU A 27 8.76 9.15 -12.11
N ARG A 28 10.09 8.99 -12.29
CA ARG A 28 10.88 9.80 -13.20
C ARG A 28 10.59 9.50 -14.68
N ILE A 29 10.59 8.23 -15.06
CA ILE A 29 10.39 7.81 -16.46
C ILE A 29 9.03 8.27 -16.98
N TYR A 30 7.99 8.15 -16.16
CA TYR A 30 6.61 8.49 -16.54
C TYR A 30 6.19 9.90 -16.11
N ASN A 31 7.14 10.70 -15.59
CA ASN A 31 6.89 12.07 -15.10
C ASN A 31 5.71 12.17 -14.13
N ILE A 32 5.61 11.21 -13.20
CA ILE A 32 4.54 11.16 -12.19
C ILE A 32 5.00 11.89 -10.92
N LYS A 33 4.17 12.79 -10.41
CA LYS A 33 4.43 13.49 -9.15
C LYS A 33 4.17 12.56 -7.97
N ILE A 34 4.95 12.68 -6.89
CA ILE A 34 4.80 11.87 -5.67
C ILE A 34 3.38 11.97 -5.08
N LYS A 35 2.77 13.15 -5.13
CA LYS A 35 1.38 13.37 -4.67
C LYS A 35 0.33 12.57 -5.46
N ASP A 36 0.67 12.14 -6.67
CA ASP A 36 -0.19 11.37 -7.56
C ASP A 36 0.08 9.86 -7.47
N MET A 37 0.98 9.46 -6.56
CA MET A 37 1.29 8.06 -6.27
C MET A 37 0.34 7.49 -5.22
N LEU A 38 -0.12 6.26 -5.45
CA LEU A 38 -0.87 5.45 -4.50
C LEU A 38 -0.13 4.13 -4.26
N ILE A 39 0.14 3.84 -2.99
CA ILE A 39 0.83 2.61 -2.59
C ILE A 39 -0.15 1.69 -1.86
N PHE A 40 -0.18 0.43 -2.26
CA PHE A 40 -0.86 -0.65 -1.54
C PHE A 40 0.17 -1.39 -0.70
N HIS A 41 -0.12 -1.60 0.57
CA HIS A 41 0.78 -2.33 1.47
C HIS A 41 0.01 -3.09 2.54
N ASP A 42 0.64 -4.10 3.11
CA ASP A 42 0.16 -4.81 4.29
C ASP A 42 0.28 -3.96 5.55
N GLU A 43 -0.62 -4.19 6.51
CA GLU A 43 -0.65 -3.48 7.78
C GLU A 43 -0.93 -4.45 8.93
N LEU A 44 0.05 -4.56 9.83
CA LEU A 44 -0.05 -5.44 11.00
C LEU A 44 -1.06 -4.95 12.05
N ASP A 45 -1.26 -3.65 12.14
CA ASP A 45 -2.12 -3.03 13.16
C ASP A 45 -3.60 -2.94 12.76
N LEU A 46 -3.96 -3.56 11.65
CA LEU A 46 -5.34 -3.72 11.20
C LEU A 46 -5.73 -5.20 11.21
N SER A 47 -6.99 -5.48 11.56
CA SER A 47 -7.54 -6.83 11.46
C SER A 47 -7.50 -7.34 10.02
N ILE A 48 -7.41 -8.67 9.84
CA ILE A 48 -7.35 -9.26 8.49
C ILE A 48 -8.59 -8.87 7.68
N GLY A 49 -8.33 -8.24 6.54
CA GLY A 49 -9.36 -7.77 5.62
C GLY A 49 -9.81 -6.32 5.84
N ASP A 50 -9.43 -5.69 6.94
CA ASP A 50 -9.70 -4.26 7.11
C ASP A 50 -8.88 -3.45 6.12
N VAL A 51 -9.49 -2.41 5.55
CA VAL A 51 -8.84 -1.53 4.58
C VAL A 51 -8.89 -0.10 5.08
N ARG A 52 -7.74 0.55 5.09
CA ARG A 52 -7.66 1.95 5.50
C ARG A 52 -6.90 2.79 4.48
N PHE A 53 -7.54 3.86 4.03
CA PHE A 53 -6.85 4.89 3.26
C PHE A 53 -6.04 5.77 4.21
N LYS A 54 -4.78 5.97 3.89
CA LYS A 54 -3.85 6.83 4.66
C LYS A 54 -3.17 7.84 3.73
N ASN A 55 -3.01 9.05 4.22
CA ASN A 55 -2.21 10.09 3.58
C ASN A 55 -1.18 10.58 4.60
N GLY A 56 0.09 10.47 4.30
CA GLY A 56 1.12 10.85 5.27
C GLY A 56 2.52 10.29 4.97
N ILE A 57 3.45 10.56 5.87
CA ILE A 57 4.88 10.31 5.72
C ILE A 57 5.42 9.13 6.55
N GLY A 58 4.65 8.56 7.46
CA GLY A 58 5.13 7.50 8.35
C GLY A 58 5.21 6.14 7.66
N HIS A 59 6.10 5.25 8.10
CA HIS A 59 6.20 3.87 7.60
C HIS A 59 5.75 2.81 8.62
N ASN A 60 5.51 3.21 9.86
CA ASN A 60 5.02 2.32 10.94
C ASN A 60 5.76 0.97 11.03
N GLY A 61 7.08 1.00 10.89
CA GLY A 61 7.91 -0.21 10.92
C GLY A 61 7.97 -1.03 9.62
N HIS A 62 7.09 -0.76 8.64
CA HIS A 62 7.05 -1.48 7.38
C HIS A 62 8.32 -1.20 6.54
N ASN A 63 9.13 -2.23 6.30
CA ASN A 63 10.44 -2.10 5.65
C ASN A 63 10.35 -1.60 4.20
N GLY A 64 9.33 -2.02 3.44
CA GLY A 64 9.09 -1.53 2.09
C GLY A 64 8.79 -0.03 2.08
N LEU A 65 7.87 0.44 2.93
CA LEU A 65 7.56 1.87 3.03
C LEU A 65 8.77 2.69 3.48
N ARG A 66 9.57 2.17 4.42
CA ARG A 66 10.83 2.81 4.83
C ARG A 66 11.79 2.99 3.65
N ASN A 67 11.93 1.97 2.83
CA ASN A 67 12.79 2.03 1.64
C ASN A 67 12.25 3.02 0.60
N ILE A 68 10.93 3.04 0.37
CA ILE A 68 10.30 4.01 -0.52
C ILE A 68 10.58 5.43 -0.05
N ILE A 69 10.31 5.73 1.24
CA ILE A 69 10.54 7.06 1.83
C ILE A 69 12.00 7.48 1.68
N LYS A 70 12.95 6.56 1.88
CA LYS A 70 14.38 6.81 1.69
C LYS A 70 14.69 7.26 0.25
N ASN A 71 14.05 6.68 -0.75
CA ASN A 71 14.31 6.96 -2.16
C ASN A 71 13.59 8.21 -2.69
N ILE A 72 12.37 8.48 -2.22
CA ILE A 72 11.61 9.67 -2.65
C ILE A 72 11.92 10.93 -1.86
N GLY A 73 12.65 10.79 -0.76
CA GLY A 73 12.97 11.87 0.19
C GLY A 73 12.01 11.94 1.38
N SER A 74 12.59 12.16 2.57
CA SER A 74 11.84 12.37 3.80
C SER A 74 11.02 13.66 3.71
N GLY A 75 9.78 13.63 4.21
CA GLY A 75 8.86 14.77 4.18
C GLY A 75 7.89 14.77 3.00
N ASN A 76 8.08 13.92 2.00
CA ASN A 76 7.11 13.76 0.92
C ASN A 76 5.86 13.00 1.40
N ILE A 77 4.71 13.61 1.19
CA ILE A 77 3.41 13.02 1.49
C ILE A 77 2.93 12.25 0.28
N PHE A 78 2.54 11.01 0.49
CA PHE A 78 1.92 10.17 -0.55
C PHE A 78 0.75 9.38 0.01
N LYS A 79 -0.11 8.94 -0.89
CA LYS A 79 -1.34 8.21 -0.57
C LYS A 79 -1.07 6.71 -0.46
N ARG A 80 -1.74 6.06 0.48
CA ARG A 80 -1.59 4.62 0.74
C ARG A 80 -2.94 3.98 1.01
N ILE A 81 -3.07 2.75 0.57
CA ILE A 81 -4.11 1.84 1.01
C ILE A 81 -3.43 0.76 1.84
N ALA A 82 -3.69 0.80 3.13
CA ALA A 82 -3.24 -0.20 4.08
C ALA A 82 -4.27 -1.33 4.15
N ILE A 83 -3.82 -2.56 3.92
CA ILE A 83 -4.65 -3.77 3.96
C ILE A 83 -4.24 -4.56 5.20
N GLY A 84 -5.17 -4.76 6.12
CA GLY A 84 -4.93 -5.47 7.36
C GLY A 84 -4.60 -6.94 7.12
N ILE A 85 -3.53 -7.39 7.73
CA ILE A 85 -3.13 -8.79 7.76
C ILE A 85 -3.13 -9.36 9.19
N GLY A 86 -3.44 -8.52 10.20
CA GLY A 86 -3.33 -8.88 11.60
C GLY A 86 -1.88 -8.93 12.09
N ARG A 87 -1.72 -9.26 13.36
CA ARG A 87 -0.41 -9.30 14.01
C ARG A 87 -0.26 -10.62 14.78
N PRO A 88 0.93 -11.27 14.77
CA PRO A 88 1.20 -12.40 15.64
C PRO A 88 1.27 -11.94 17.11
N LEU A 89 1.10 -12.88 18.03
CA LEU A 89 1.18 -12.60 19.46
C LEU A 89 2.58 -12.19 19.87
N GLU A 90 3.59 -12.88 19.36
CA GLU A 90 4.97 -12.62 19.67
C GLU A 90 5.63 -11.74 18.62
N ARG A 91 6.36 -10.72 19.10
CA ARG A 91 7.06 -9.77 18.21
C ARG A 91 8.16 -10.42 17.39
N SER A 92 8.78 -11.48 17.91
CA SER A 92 9.79 -12.28 17.22
C SER A 92 9.29 -13.00 15.99
N GLU A 93 7.98 -13.27 15.90
CA GLU A 93 7.34 -14.00 14.80
C GLU A 93 6.93 -13.12 13.62
N ILE A 94 7.05 -11.80 13.74
CA ILE A 94 6.54 -10.84 12.73
C ILE A 94 7.10 -11.15 11.33
N VAL A 95 8.38 -11.44 11.20
CA VAL A 95 9.01 -11.68 9.88
C VAL A 95 8.44 -12.92 9.23
N GLU A 96 8.33 -14.01 9.98
CA GLU A 96 7.76 -15.27 9.48
C GLU A 96 6.27 -15.11 9.17
N TYR A 97 5.54 -14.42 10.04
CA TYR A 97 4.12 -14.14 9.87
C TYR A 97 3.83 -13.38 8.56
N VAL A 98 4.54 -12.30 8.31
CA VAL A 98 4.36 -11.48 7.09
C VAL A 98 4.69 -12.26 5.81
N LEU A 99 5.61 -13.23 5.88
CA LEU A 99 5.98 -14.08 4.76
C LEU A 99 5.15 -15.36 4.64
N SER A 100 4.28 -15.63 5.61
CA SER A 100 3.44 -16.83 5.63
C SER A 100 2.30 -16.77 4.61
N LYS A 101 1.71 -17.92 4.32
CA LYS A 101 0.53 -18.02 3.46
C LYS A 101 -0.74 -17.79 4.29
N PHE A 102 -1.67 -17.07 3.71
CA PHE A 102 -3.02 -16.95 4.27
C PHE A 102 -3.74 -18.30 4.30
N THR A 103 -4.48 -18.55 5.37
CA THR A 103 -5.48 -19.60 5.44
C THR A 103 -6.62 -19.33 4.44
N TYR A 104 -7.47 -20.32 4.20
CA TYR A 104 -8.62 -20.18 3.30
C TYR A 104 -9.59 -19.05 3.75
N ILE A 105 -9.84 -18.96 5.06
CA ILE A 105 -10.73 -17.95 5.64
C ILE A 105 -10.12 -16.54 5.48
N GLU A 106 -8.85 -16.40 5.76
CA GLU A 106 -8.11 -15.15 5.61
C GLU A 106 -8.07 -14.69 4.14
N LYS A 107 -7.80 -15.61 3.22
CA LYS A 107 -7.86 -15.35 1.78
C LYS A 107 -9.19 -14.76 1.34
N ASN A 108 -10.30 -15.31 1.83
CA ASN A 108 -11.63 -14.81 1.49
C ASN A 108 -11.84 -13.38 2.00
N LYS A 109 -11.41 -13.07 3.22
CA LYS A 109 -11.47 -11.71 3.76
C LYS A 109 -10.64 -10.73 2.92
N ILE A 110 -9.41 -11.09 2.57
CA ILE A 110 -8.54 -10.27 1.71
C ILE A 110 -9.16 -10.08 0.32
N TYR A 111 -9.80 -11.13 -0.23
CA TYR A 111 -10.46 -11.04 -1.53
C TYR A 111 -11.64 -10.06 -1.53
N GLU A 112 -12.47 -10.06 -0.49
CA GLU A 112 -13.54 -9.07 -0.32
C GLU A 112 -12.98 -7.66 -0.18
N SER A 113 -11.88 -7.50 0.55
CA SER A 113 -11.18 -6.21 0.65
C SER A 113 -10.72 -5.69 -0.71
N ILE A 114 -10.14 -6.57 -1.55
CA ILE A 114 -9.71 -6.23 -2.90
C ILE A 114 -10.89 -5.77 -3.75
N LYS A 115 -12.02 -6.47 -3.69
CA LYS A 115 -13.26 -6.06 -4.40
C LYS A 115 -13.73 -4.66 -3.96
N SER A 116 -13.74 -4.42 -2.65
CA SER A 116 -14.10 -3.10 -2.09
C SER A 116 -13.15 -2.01 -2.58
N ILE A 117 -11.85 -2.27 -2.58
CA ILE A 117 -10.84 -1.33 -3.10
C ILE A 117 -11.11 -1.02 -4.58
N ILE A 118 -11.32 -2.04 -5.42
CA ILE A 118 -11.56 -1.87 -6.86
C ILE A 118 -12.83 -1.06 -7.10
N TYR A 119 -13.90 -1.35 -6.37
CA TYR A 119 -15.16 -0.60 -6.46
C TYR A 119 -14.96 0.89 -6.13
N ASN A 120 -14.18 1.17 -5.08
CA ASN A 120 -13.92 2.54 -4.62
C ASN A 120 -12.81 3.27 -5.41
N LEU A 121 -12.05 2.57 -6.23
CA LEU A 121 -10.88 3.15 -6.93
C LEU A 121 -11.28 4.30 -7.86
N ASN A 122 -12.43 4.22 -8.53
CA ASN A 122 -12.96 5.28 -9.38
C ASN A 122 -13.38 6.51 -8.58
N GLN A 123 -13.90 6.32 -7.39
CA GLN A 123 -14.24 7.39 -6.46
C GLN A 123 -12.97 8.08 -5.91
N LEU A 124 -11.97 7.28 -5.55
CA LEU A 124 -10.65 7.76 -5.15
C LEU A 124 -10.03 8.63 -6.24
N LYS A 125 -10.13 8.23 -7.50
CA LYS A 125 -9.60 8.98 -8.65
C LYS A 125 -10.32 10.32 -8.83
N LYS A 126 -11.64 10.34 -8.76
CA LYS A 126 -12.46 11.57 -8.90
C LYS A 126 -12.17 12.59 -7.80
N ASN A 127 -11.92 12.12 -6.59
CA ASN A 127 -11.73 12.94 -5.38
C ASN A 127 -10.27 12.97 -4.91
N TRP A 128 -9.31 12.75 -5.82
CA TRP A 128 -7.91 12.52 -5.49
C TRP A 128 -7.29 13.59 -4.56
N ASN A 129 -7.60 14.85 -4.75
CA ASN A 129 -7.07 15.96 -3.97
C ASN A 129 -7.82 16.21 -2.66
N SER A 130 -9.09 15.81 -2.58
CA SER A 130 -9.96 16.00 -1.42
C SER A 130 -10.07 14.76 -0.53
N PHE A 131 -9.51 13.64 -0.94
CA PHE A 131 -9.48 12.42 -0.15
C PHE A 131 -8.51 12.61 1.03
N SER A 132 -9.02 13.19 2.08
CA SER A 132 -8.28 13.40 3.31
C SER A 132 -8.60 12.28 4.31
N ILE A 133 -7.52 11.66 4.81
CA ILE A 133 -7.40 11.15 6.18
C ILE A 133 -8.37 10.01 6.58
N ASN A 134 -7.79 8.82 6.80
CA ASN A 134 -8.34 7.72 7.63
C ASN A 134 -9.83 7.38 7.41
N ARG A 135 -10.24 7.03 6.21
CA ARG A 135 -11.54 6.40 5.98
C ARG A 135 -11.37 4.87 5.95
N ASN A 136 -12.16 4.18 6.74
CA ASN A 136 -12.40 2.77 6.52
C ASN A 136 -13.13 2.63 5.18
N LEU A 137 -12.64 1.74 4.32
CA LEU A 137 -13.23 1.46 3.01
C LEU A 137 -14.11 0.20 3.04
N ASN A 138 -14.50 -0.23 4.26
CA ASN A 138 -15.39 -1.38 4.45
C ASN A 138 -16.85 -0.96 4.29
#